data_fc00835deeb6ba17631355d9bdb5c5b0
#
_entry.id   fc00835deeb6ba17631355d9bdb5c5b0
#
_cell.length_a   1.000
_cell.length_b   1.000
_cell.length_c   1.000
_cell.angle_alpha   90.00
_cell.angle_beta   90.00
_cell.angle_gamma   90.00
#
_symmetry.space_group_name_H-M   'P 1'
#
loop_
_entity.id
_entity.type
_entity.pdbx_description
1 polymer ?
#
loop_
_entity_poly.entity_id
_entity_poly.type
_entity_poly.pdbx_seq_one_letter_code
_entity_poly.pdbx_strand_id
1 'polypeptide(L)'
;MPISPAALAQLPVRRLGPADLLACADLSENRGWLREEHKWELLLTAGTGYGIDDPEGEGLLACSVVTSYGPGLAAIGMVLVAERYARRGVGRRLMRYVLEETGETPLTLYATANGQPLYEGLGFTEIARAEMVKGRFSFSAPAPDVTVRPATAEDLQDVLRLDREIFGLDRTPLITRLPAFADHLRVAVDGGVITGFAAAWPNMDTHVIGPLIARDTATAQALVASLAEASDRPLRTDIELRHTALLGWLKENGLNTIITNAVMVRSIPDLPGDADRRFAPLTVAAG
;
A
#
# COMPACT_ATOMS: atom_id res chain seq x y z
N MET A 1 -18.14 -2.22 33.15
CA MET A 1 -19.07 -3.14 32.44
C MET A 1 -18.76 -3.04 30.95
N PRO A 2 -18.70 -4.12 30.20
CA PRO A 2 -18.40 -4.02 28.76
C PRO A 2 -19.51 -3.22 28.06
N ILE A 3 -19.10 -2.31 27.18
CA ILE A 3 -20.01 -1.46 26.41
C ILE A 3 -21.01 -2.30 25.59
N SER A 4 -22.27 -1.92 25.58
CA SER A 4 -23.31 -2.64 24.86
C SER A 4 -23.17 -2.50 23.33
N PRO A 5 -23.65 -3.48 22.52
CA PRO A 5 -23.65 -3.33 21.06
C PRO A 5 -24.41 -2.08 20.58
N ALA A 6 -25.48 -1.70 21.24
CA ALA A 6 -26.26 -0.49 20.92
C ALA A 6 -25.43 0.78 21.15
N ALA A 7 -24.68 0.86 22.25
CA ALA A 7 -23.80 1.99 22.53
C ALA A 7 -22.62 2.05 21.54
N LEU A 8 -22.00 0.91 21.19
CA LEU A 8 -20.98 0.85 20.13
C LEU A 8 -21.48 1.37 18.78
N ALA A 9 -22.74 1.10 18.45
CA ALA A 9 -23.34 1.57 17.20
C ALA A 9 -23.56 3.10 17.15
N GLN A 10 -23.54 3.78 18.28
CA GLN A 10 -23.77 5.24 18.39
C GLN A 10 -22.48 6.06 18.51
N LEU A 11 -21.31 5.44 18.70
CA LEU A 11 -20.05 6.17 18.81
C LEU A 11 -19.76 6.99 17.53
N PRO A 12 -19.37 8.27 17.60
CA PRO A 12 -19.12 9.07 16.40
C PRO A 12 -17.91 8.55 15.64
N VAL A 13 -18.00 8.57 14.30
CA VAL A 13 -16.81 8.48 13.45
C VAL A 13 -16.28 9.89 13.26
N ARG A 14 -14.99 10.09 13.46
CA ARG A 14 -14.32 11.37 13.23
C ARG A 14 -13.20 11.25 12.20
N ARG A 15 -12.77 12.36 11.66
CA ARG A 15 -11.57 12.42 10.83
C ARG A 15 -10.32 12.30 11.71
N LEU A 16 -9.33 11.59 11.17
CA LEU A 16 -8.00 11.46 11.75
C LEU A 16 -6.99 12.24 10.90
N GLY A 17 -5.98 12.77 11.55
CA GLY A 17 -4.88 13.49 10.92
C GLY A 17 -3.54 13.14 11.56
N PRO A 18 -2.46 13.89 11.26
CA PRO A 18 -1.12 13.61 11.77
C PRO A 18 -1.02 13.53 13.30
N ALA A 19 -1.88 14.26 14.04
CA ALA A 19 -1.92 14.19 15.52
C ALA A 19 -2.38 12.83 16.06
N ASP A 20 -3.07 12.01 15.24
CA ASP A 20 -3.56 10.68 15.62
C ASP A 20 -2.56 9.56 15.29
N LEU A 21 -1.37 9.88 14.80
CA LEU A 21 -0.38 8.91 14.33
C LEU A 21 -0.10 7.82 15.37
N LEU A 22 0.20 8.21 16.61
CA LEU A 22 0.53 7.26 17.68
C LEU A 22 -0.66 6.34 18.00
N ALA A 23 -1.86 6.89 18.09
CA ALA A 23 -3.07 6.09 18.34
C ALA A 23 -3.36 5.08 17.21
N CYS A 24 -3.10 5.46 15.95
CA CYS A 24 -3.18 4.56 14.80
C CYS A 24 -2.12 3.45 14.85
N ALA A 25 -0.89 3.79 15.21
CA ALA A 25 0.21 2.85 15.35
C ALA A 25 -0.03 1.85 16.50
N ASP A 26 -0.51 2.34 17.65
CA ASP A 26 -0.91 1.51 18.80
C ASP A 26 -2.03 0.52 18.42
N LEU A 27 -3.00 0.97 17.62
CA LEU A 27 -4.08 0.09 17.14
C LEU A 27 -3.53 -0.98 16.19
N SER A 28 -2.50 -0.69 15.38
CA SER A 28 -1.83 -1.70 14.55
C SER A 28 -1.21 -2.79 15.42
N GLU A 29 -0.44 -2.42 16.46
CA GLU A 29 0.14 -3.39 17.40
C GLU A 29 -0.93 -4.21 18.13
N ASN A 30 -2.03 -3.59 18.55
CA ASN A 30 -3.16 -4.28 19.17
C ASN A 30 -3.74 -5.38 18.25
N ARG A 31 -3.59 -5.23 16.93
CA ARG A 31 -4.03 -6.21 15.93
C ARG A 31 -2.94 -7.20 15.52
N GLY A 32 -1.80 -7.16 16.17
CA GLY A 32 -0.64 -8.00 15.83
C GLY A 32 0.06 -7.58 14.53
N TRP A 33 -0.18 -6.35 14.06
CA TRP A 33 0.54 -5.78 12.93
C TRP A 33 1.76 -5.01 13.42
N LEU A 34 2.68 -4.72 12.50
CA LEU A 34 3.82 -3.86 12.81
C LEU A 34 3.36 -2.43 13.06
N ARG A 35 4.08 -1.72 13.91
CA ARG A 35 3.76 -0.34 14.30
C ARG A 35 3.91 0.68 13.17
N GLU A 36 4.68 0.47 12.17
CA GLU A 36 4.88 1.16 10.88
C GLU A 36 4.57 2.68 10.91
N GLU A 37 5.11 3.44 11.89
CA GLU A 37 4.83 4.87 12.09
C GLU A 37 5.15 5.69 10.83
N HIS A 38 6.25 5.39 10.15
CA HIS A 38 6.63 6.06 8.91
C HIS A 38 5.56 5.93 7.81
N LYS A 39 4.97 4.74 7.67
CA LYS A 39 3.83 4.52 6.76
C LYS A 39 2.58 5.26 7.21
N TRP A 40 2.28 5.27 8.51
CA TRP A 40 1.13 6.00 9.05
C TRP A 40 1.25 7.51 8.81
N GLU A 41 2.45 8.09 8.99
CA GLU A 41 2.70 9.50 8.71
C GLU A 41 2.38 9.85 7.25
N LEU A 42 2.87 9.04 6.30
CA LEU A 42 2.55 9.22 4.89
C LEU A 42 1.04 9.17 4.64
N LEU A 43 0.36 8.13 5.15
CA LEU A 43 -1.05 7.90 4.89
C LEU A 43 -1.94 8.99 5.50
N LEU A 44 -1.65 9.46 6.71
CA LEU A 44 -2.40 10.53 7.39
C LEU A 44 -2.12 11.93 6.79
N THR A 45 -0.97 12.08 6.10
CA THR A 45 -0.61 13.34 5.43
C THR A 45 -1.16 13.41 3.99
N ALA A 46 -1.12 12.27 3.27
CA ALA A 46 -1.52 12.21 1.86
C ALA A 46 -2.98 11.77 1.65
N GLY A 47 -3.60 11.16 2.66
CA GLY A 47 -4.97 10.66 2.62
C GLY A 47 -5.87 11.32 3.69
N THR A 48 -7.06 10.75 3.82
CA THR A 48 -8.03 11.12 4.88
C THR A 48 -8.22 9.92 5.80
N GLY A 49 -7.83 10.07 7.07
CA GLY A 49 -8.10 9.09 8.10
C GLY A 49 -9.52 9.21 8.65
N TYR A 50 -10.11 8.08 9.03
CA TYR A 50 -11.37 7.98 9.74
C TYR A 50 -11.19 7.07 10.96
N GLY A 51 -11.75 7.44 12.09
CA GLY A 51 -11.61 6.67 13.32
C GLY A 51 -12.79 6.79 14.27
N ILE A 52 -12.84 5.86 15.18
CA ILE A 52 -13.79 5.84 16.31
C ILE A 52 -12.93 5.79 17.57
N ASP A 53 -13.10 6.77 18.45
CA ASP A 53 -12.37 6.80 19.72
C ASP A 53 -12.85 5.67 20.64
N ASP A 54 -11.92 5.16 21.46
CA ASP A 54 -12.23 4.10 22.40
C ASP A 54 -12.94 4.67 23.63
N PRO A 55 -14.20 4.29 23.90
CA PRO A 55 -14.97 4.83 25.02
C PRO A 55 -14.54 4.30 26.39
N GLU A 56 -13.72 3.25 26.44
CA GLU A 56 -13.26 2.60 27.67
C GLU A 56 -11.74 2.79 27.90
N GLY A 57 -11.09 3.61 27.08
CA GLY A 57 -9.65 3.84 27.16
C GLY A 57 -9.19 5.04 26.35
N GLU A 58 -7.90 5.24 26.33
CA GLU A 58 -7.26 6.21 25.43
C GLU A 58 -6.97 5.56 24.08
N GLY A 59 -7.04 6.35 22.98
CA GLY A 59 -6.74 5.92 21.65
C GLY A 59 -7.95 5.54 20.80
N LEU A 60 -7.76 4.65 19.84
CA LEU A 60 -8.76 4.31 18.82
C LEU A 60 -9.33 2.92 19.01
N LEU A 61 -10.65 2.83 18.95
CA LEU A 61 -11.40 1.58 18.83
C LEU A 61 -11.32 1.01 17.41
N ALA A 62 -11.36 1.88 16.39
CA ALA A 62 -11.24 1.50 14.98
C ALA A 62 -10.69 2.64 14.15
N CYS A 63 -10.00 2.31 13.05
CA CYS A 63 -9.55 3.28 12.07
C CYS A 63 -9.57 2.73 10.63
N SER A 64 -9.49 3.65 9.67
CA SER A 64 -9.28 3.41 8.24
C SER A 64 -8.68 4.66 7.60
N VAL A 65 -7.97 4.50 6.48
CA VAL A 65 -7.48 5.61 5.65
C VAL A 65 -7.99 5.47 4.24
N VAL A 66 -8.37 6.59 3.63
CA VAL A 66 -8.73 6.71 2.21
C VAL A 66 -7.71 7.60 1.53
N THR A 67 -7.04 7.08 0.51
CA THR A 67 -6.14 7.84 -0.37
C THR A 67 -6.86 8.07 -1.70
N SER A 68 -7.17 9.34 -2.01
CA SER A 68 -7.92 9.70 -3.22
C SER A 68 -6.98 10.01 -4.39
N TYR A 69 -7.35 9.53 -5.57
CA TYR A 69 -6.71 9.82 -6.87
C TYR A 69 -7.69 10.58 -7.79
N GLY A 70 -8.47 11.47 -7.20
CA GLY A 70 -9.53 12.19 -7.89
C GLY A 70 -10.81 11.36 -8.03
N PRO A 71 -11.71 11.73 -8.97
CA PRO A 71 -13.01 11.06 -9.10
C PRO A 71 -12.92 9.64 -9.69
N GLY A 72 -11.75 9.26 -10.24
CA GLY A 72 -11.57 7.97 -10.92
C GLY A 72 -11.27 6.80 -10.00
N LEU A 73 -10.71 7.03 -8.81
CA LEU A 73 -10.36 5.97 -7.85
C LEU A 73 -10.02 6.54 -6.47
N ALA A 74 -10.34 5.80 -5.42
CA ALA A 74 -9.71 5.96 -4.13
C ALA A 74 -9.30 4.58 -3.55
N ALA A 75 -8.16 4.54 -2.86
CA ALA A 75 -7.70 3.34 -2.16
C ALA A 75 -8.10 3.41 -0.69
N ILE A 76 -8.62 2.30 -0.15
CA ILE A 76 -8.93 2.15 1.27
C ILE A 76 -7.88 1.24 1.90
N GLY A 77 -7.24 1.69 2.96
CA GLY A 77 -6.27 0.91 3.70
C GLY A 77 -6.41 1.05 5.22
N MET A 78 -5.58 0.29 5.93
CA MET A 78 -5.47 0.35 7.39
C MET A 78 -6.81 0.21 8.12
N VAL A 79 -7.70 -0.64 7.61
CA VAL A 79 -8.99 -0.93 8.27
C VAL A 79 -8.73 -1.83 9.46
N LEU A 80 -8.70 -1.24 10.63
CA LEU A 80 -8.39 -1.90 11.90
C LEU A 80 -9.53 -1.73 12.90
N VAL A 81 -9.76 -2.74 13.72
CA VAL A 81 -10.67 -2.71 14.86
C VAL A 81 -9.96 -3.35 16.04
N ALA A 82 -9.89 -2.67 17.17
CA ALA A 82 -9.25 -3.18 18.37
C ALA A 82 -9.80 -4.57 18.74
N GLU A 83 -8.92 -5.48 19.17
CA GLU A 83 -9.25 -6.90 19.34
C GLU A 83 -10.45 -7.12 20.26
N ARG A 84 -10.54 -6.37 21.37
CA ARG A 84 -11.65 -6.45 22.32
C ARG A 84 -13.03 -6.09 21.73
N TYR A 85 -13.04 -5.41 20.56
CA TYR A 85 -14.25 -5.03 19.83
C TYR A 85 -14.42 -5.79 18.50
N ALA A 86 -13.55 -6.76 18.23
CA ALA A 86 -13.62 -7.57 17.01
C ALA A 86 -14.93 -8.35 16.92
N ARG A 87 -15.44 -8.55 15.69
CA ARG A 87 -16.68 -9.28 15.39
C ARG A 87 -17.97 -8.72 16.04
N ARG A 88 -17.93 -7.45 16.48
CA ARG A 88 -19.08 -6.74 17.08
C ARG A 88 -19.74 -5.75 16.10
N GLY A 89 -19.46 -5.86 14.80
CA GLY A 89 -20.02 -5.01 13.75
C GLY A 89 -19.33 -3.67 13.53
N VAL A 90 -18.31 -3.33 14.34
CA VAL A 90 -17.62 -2.04 14.29
C VAL A 90 -16.94 -1.79 12.93
N GLY A 91 -16.21 -2.78 12.39
CA GLY A 91 -15.54 -2.64 11.09
C GLY A 91 -16.53 -2.41 9.96
N ARG A 92 -17.69 -3.12 9.97
CA ARG A 92 -18.75 -2.89 8.97
C ARG A 92 -19.35 -1.50 9.07
N ARG A 93 -19.52 -0.99 10.29
CA ARG A 93 -20.02 0.37 10.53
C ARG A 93 -19.05 1.42 10.03
N LEU A 94 -17.76 1.33 10.40
CA LEU A 94 -16.72 2.25 9.92
C LEU A 94 -16.66 2.25 8.40
N MET A 95 -16.65 1.06 7.77
CA MET A 95 -16.62 0.95 6.32
C MET A 95 -17.86 1.54 5.64
N ARG A 96 -19.06 1.39 6.21
CA ARG A 96 -20.28 2.03 5.67
C ARG A 96 -20.14 3.55 5.69
N TYR A 97 -19.63 4.11 6.80
CA TYR A 97 -19.37 5.54 6.89
C TYR A 97 -18.35 6.00 5.81
N VAL A 98 -17.27 5.25 5.63
CA VAL A 98 -16.27 5.53 4.58
C VAL A 98 -16.90 5.50 3.19
N LEU A 99 -17.79 4.52 2.92
CA LEU A 99 -18.51 4.42 1.65
C LEU A 99 -19.47 5.58 1.42
N GLU A 100 -20.12 6.09 2.46
CA GLU A 100 -20.96 7.29 2.40
C GLU A 100 -20.13 8.54 2.10
N GLU A 101 -18.98 8.72 2.76
CA GLU A 101 -18.06 9.85 2.53
C GLU A 101 -17.42 9.83 1.14
N THR A 102 -17.14 8.67 0.57
CA THR A 102 -16.54 8.52 -0.77
C THR A 102 -17.58 8.57 -1.90
N GLY A 103 -18.86 8.40 -1.58
CA GLY A 103 -19.96 8.49 -2.53
C GLY A 103 -19.83 7.52 -3.71
N GLU A 104 -19.88 8.07 -4.92
CA GLU A 104 -19.82 7.31 -6.19
C GLU A 104 -18.38 7.00 -6.66
N THR A 105 -17.36 7.50 -5.96
CA THR A 105 -15.96 7.26 -6.34
C THR A 105 -15.66 5.76 -6.37
N PRO A 106 -15.11 5.22 -7.48
CA PRO A 106 -14.62 3.84 -7.51
C PRO A 106 -13.57 3.59 -6.43
N LEU A 107 -13.59 2.40 -5.83
CA LEU A 107 -12.75 2.08 -4.68
C LEU A 107 -11.93 0.82 -4.93
N THR A 108 -10.73 0.81 -4.36
CA THR A 108 -9.87 -0.38 -4.29
C THR A 108 -9.37 -0.60 -2.86
N LEU A 109 -9.05 -1.85 -2.55
CA LEU A 109 -8.35 -2.23 -1.32
C LEU A 109 -7.64 -3.57 -1.47
N TYR A 110 -6.68 -3.81 -0.58
CA TYR A 110 -6.05 -5.12 -0.41
C TYR A 110 -6.61 -5.81 0.83
N ALA A 111 -7.29 -6.93 0.63
CA ALA A 111 -7.95 -7.66 1.70
C ALA A 111 -7.13 -8.85 2.17
N THR A 112 -6.90 -8.94 3.48
CA THR A 112 -6.46 -10.19 4.10
C THR A 112 -7.59 -11.22 4.05
N ALA A 113 -7.27 -12.53 4.14
CA ALA A 113 -8.28 -13.60 4.16
C ALA A 113 -9.36 -13.38 5.26
N ASN A 114 -8.97 -12.82 6.41
CA ASN A 114 -9.91 -12.51 7.50
C ASN A 114 -10.80 -11.30 7.20
N GLY A 115 -10.33 -10.35 6.40
CA GLY A 115 -11.06 -9.12 6.05
C GLY A 115 -11.95 -9.28 4.83
N GLN A 116 -11.62 -10.17 3.90
CA GLN A 116 -12.27 -10.34 2.62
C GLN A 116 -13.81 -10.50 2.72
N PRO A 117 -14.39 -11.35 3.63
CA PRO A 117 -15.83 -11.49 3.74
C PRO A 117 -16.57 -10.21 4.15
N LEU A 118 -15.89 -9.30 4.88
CA LEU A 118 -16.45 -7.99 5.20
C LEU A 118 -16.65 -7.15 3.94
N TYR A 119 -15.63 -7.12 3.08
CA TYR A 119 -15.62 -6.30 1.86
C TYR A 119 -16.55 -6.87 0.78
N GLU A 120 -16.60 -8.18 0.60
CA GLU A 120 -17.59 -8.86 -0.25
C GLU A 120 -19.04 -8.48 0.17
N GLY A 121 -19.31 -8.51 1.47
CA GLY A 121 -20.61 -8.09 2.02
C GLY A 121 -20.90 -6.59 1.94
N LEU A 122 -19.96 -5.78 1.42
CA LEU A 122 -20.07 -4.35 1.14
C LEU A 122 -20.00 -4.03 -0.36
N GLY A 123 -20.04 -5.06 -1.22
CA GLY A 123 -20.09 -4.92 -2.67
C GLY A 123 -18.73 -4.78 -3.35
N PHE A 124 -17.64 -5.14 -2.68
CA PHE A 124 -16.34 -5.30 -3.34
C PHE A 124 -16.22 -6.66 -4.01
N THR A 125 -15.53 -6.73 -5.14
CA THR A 125 -15.23 -7.96 -5.88
C THR A 125 -13.72 -8.14 -5.99
N GLU A 126 -13.24 -9.38 -5.85
CA GLU A 126 -11.85 -9.73 -6.09
C GLU A 126 -11.56 -9.71 -7.59
N ILE A 127 -10.49 -9.01 -8.00
CA ILE A 127 -10.03 -8.94 -9.39
C ILE A 127 -8.64 -9.54 -9.58
N ALA A 128 -7.83 -9.58 -8.53
CA ALA A 128 -6.47 -10.10 -8.55
C ALA A 128 -6.05 -10.53 -7.15
N ARG A 129 -4.86 -11.10 -7.05
CA ARG A 129 -4.18 -11.36 -5.77
C ARG A 129 -2.76 -10.82 -5.83
N ALA A 130 -2.27 -10.35 -4.70
CA ALA A 130 -0.90 -9.91 -4.51
C ALA A 130 -0.22 -10.72 -3.40
N GLU A 131 1.00 -11.14 -3.68
CA GLU A 131 1.83 -11.90 -2.76
C GLU A 131 2.85 -10.97 -2.10
N MET A 132 2.79 -10.87 -0.77
CA MET A 132 3.85 -10.23 0.00
C MET A 132 5.03 -11.20 0.10
N VAL A 133 6.18 -10.78 -0.41
CA VAL A 133 7.44 -11.50 -0.25
C VAL A 133 8.42 -10.70 0.61
N LYS A 134 9.17 -11.39 1.46
CA LYS A 134 10.16 -10.79 2.38
C LYS A 134 11.39 -11.69 2.48
N GLY A 135 12.57 -11.10 2.58
CA GLY A 135 13.83 -11.82 2.82
C GLY A 135 15.06 -10.96 2.62
N ARG A 136 16.24 -11.53 2.95
CA ARG A 136 17.51 -10.95 2.54
C ARG A 136 17.80 -11.33 1.09
N PHE A 137 18.05 -10.32 0.27
CA PHE A 137 18.37 -10.54 -1.13
C PHE A 137 19.77 -11.17 -1.26
N SER A 138 19.89 -12.27 -1.99
CA SER A 138 21.11 -13.10 -2.01
C SER A 138 21.92 -13.00 -3.32
N PHE A 139 21.40 -12.29 -4.34
CA PHE A 139 22.01 -12.21 -5.68
C PHE A 139 22.32 -13.58 -6.30
N SER A 140 21.50 -14.60 -6.00
CA SER A 140 21.68 -15.98 -6.48
C SER A 140 21.32 -16.14 -7.97
N ALA A 141 20.39 -15.34 -8.46
CA ALA A 141 20.04 -15.23 -9.87
C ALA A 141 20.51 -13.89 -10.45
N PRO A 142 21.05 -13.86 -11.68
CA PRO A 142 21.56 -12.63 -12.27
C PRO A 142 20.46 -11.60 -12.48
N ALA A 143 20.80 -10.32 -12.32
CA ALA A 143 19.96 -9.21 -12.77
C ALA A 143 20.18 -8.97 -14.27
N PRO A 144 19.14 -8.56 -15.03
CA PRO A 144 19.27 -8.16 -16.42
C PRO A 144 20.18 -6.93 -16.57
N ASP A 145 20.83 -6.85 -17.74
CA ASP A 145 21.67 -5.70 -18.14
C ASP A 145 20.76 -4.52 -18.56
N VAL A 146 20.29 -3.78 -17.58
CA VAL A 146 19.50 -2.55 -17.73
C VAL A 146 20.18 -1.43 -16.95
N THR A 147 20.38 -0.29 -17.59
CA THR A 147 20.99 0.87 -16.93
C THR A 147 20.06 1.41 -15.84
N VAL A 148 20.46 1.26 -14.57
CA VAL A 148 19.76 1.79 -13.40
C VAL A 148 20.69 2.73 -12.64
N ARG A 149 20.14 3.87 -12.19
CA ARG A 149 20.88 4.84 -11.37
C ARG A 149 20.00 5.44 -10.27
N PRO A 150 20.59 6.07 -9.24
CA PRO A 150 19.86 6.92 -8.32
C PRO A 150 19.07 8.00 -9.08
N ALA A 151 17.81 8.24 -8.64
CA ALA A 151 17.04 9.35 -9.15
C ALA A 151 17.60 10.69 -8.64
N THR A 152 17.47 11.72 -9.45
CA THR A 152 17.82 13.11 -9.10
C THR A 152 16.56 13.98 -9.10
N ALA A 153 16.68 15.21 -8.63
CA ALA A 153 15.54 16.16 -8.67
C ALA A 153 15.07 16.43 -10.10
N GLU A 154 15.96 16.35 -11.09
CA GLU A 154 15.65 16.58 -12.51
C GLU A 154 14.76 15.48 -13.09
N ASP A 155 14.83 14.27 -12.53
CA ASP A 155 14.02 13.12 -13.00
C ASP A 155 12.57 13.21 -12.58
N LEU A 156 12.22 14.04 -11.58
CA LEU A 156 10.90 14.02 -10.94
C LEU A 156 9.75 14.22 -11.94
N GLN A 157 9.91 15.09 -12.91
CA GLN A 157 8.87 15.36 -13.91
C GLN A 157 8.63 14.15 -14.82
N ASP A 158 9.69 13.45 -15.19
CA ASP A 158 9.62 12.24 -16.02
C ASP A 158 9.05 11.06 -15.23
N VAL A 159 9.41 10.94 -13.96
CA VAL A 159 8.81 9.95 -13.03
C VAL A 159 7.30 10.19 -12.88
N LEU A 160 6.85 11.44 -12.67
CA LEU A 160 5.43 11.78 -12.56
C LEU A 160 4.66 11.50 -13.85
N ARG A 161 5.28 11.79 -15.02
CA ARG A 161 4.68 11.49 -16.31
C ARG A 161 4.51 9.98 -16.51
N LEU A 162 5.57 9.20 -16.25
CA LEU A 162 5.56 7.74 -16.37
C LEU A 162 4.57 7.11 -15.38
N ASP A 163 4.52 7.61 -14.14
CA ASP A 163 3.56 7.14 -13.14
C ASP A 163 2.14 7.35 -13.59
N ARG A 164 1.80 8.54 -14.07
CA ARG A 164 0.45 8.86 -14.56
C ARG A 164 0.06 8.02 -15.78
N GLU A 165 0.99 7.79 -16.72
CA GLU A 165 0.78 6.93 -17.88
C GLU A 165 0.42 5.50 -17.45
N ILE A 166 1.17 4.94 -16.52
CA ILE A 166 1.06 3.53 -16.14
C ILE A 166 -0.02 3.30 -15.09
N PHE A 167 -0.13 4.16 -14.09
CA PHE A 167 -1.19 4.06 -13.08
C PHE A 167 -2.56 4.45 -13.64
N GLY A 168 -2.60 5.30 -14.67
CA GLY A 168 -3.82 5.75 -15.33
C GLY A 168 -4.54 6.90 -14.64
N LEU A 169 -4.06 7.35 -13.48
CA LEU A 169 -4.60 8.47 -12.69
C LEU A 169 -3.48 9.32 -12.12
N ASP A 170 -3.83 10.50 -11.62
CA ASP A 170 -2.86 11.43 -11.04
C ASP A 170 -2.54 11.08 -9.58
N ARG A 171 -1.32 10.56 -9.34
CA ARG A 171 -0.77 10.33 -8.02
C ARG A 171 0.27 11.37 -7.60
N THR A 172 0.34 12.51 -8.26
CA THR A 172 1.31 13.58 -7.97
C THR A 172 1.42 13.90 -6.47
N PRO A 173 0.32 14.05 -5.70
CA PRO A 173 0.41 14.32 -4.26
C PRO A 173 1.15 13.25 -3.46
N LEU A 174 1.18 12.01 -3.94
CA LEU A 174 1.85 10.89 -3.30
C LEU A 174 3.29 10.72 -3.81
N ILE A 175 3.48 10.73 -5.13
CA ILE A 175 4.77 10.47 -5.77
C ILE A 175 5.80 11.59 -5.48
N THR A 176 5.36 12.85 -5.38
CA THR A 176 6.25 13.97 -5.01
C THR A 176 6.82 13.87 -3.60
N ARG A 177 6.27 13.01 -2.74
CA ARG A 177 6.79 12.74 -1.40
C ARG A 177 7.89 11.69 -1.37
N LEU A 178 8.04 10.88 -2.43
CA LEU A 178 9.02 9.78 -2.47
C LEU A 178 10.46 10.22 -2.16
N PRO A 179 10.98 11.37 -2.67
CA PRO A 179 12.35 11.77 -2.37
C PRO A 179 12.63 12.03 -0.89
N ALA A 180 11.60 12.40 -0.10
CA ALA A 180 11.72 12.60 1.34
C ALA A 180 11.27 11.37 2.16
N PHE A 181 10.47 10.52 1.57
CA PHE A 181 9.87 9.34 2.22
C PHE A 181 10.75 8.09 2.10
N ALA A 182 11.44 7.92 0.97
CA ALA A 182 12.24 6.73 0.68
C ALA A 182 13.74 6.97 0.94
N ASP A 183 14.41 5.96 1.49
CA ASP A 183 15.88 5.98 1.63
C ASP A 183 16.57 5.87 0.26
N HIS A 184 15.94 5.15 -0.67
CA HIS A 184 16.48 4.96 -2.02
C HIS A 184 15.39 5.12 -3.07
N LEU A 185 15.66 5.95 -4.07
CA LEU A 185 14.84 6.08 -5.29
C LEU A 185 15.74 5.80 -6.50
N ARG A 186 15.30 4.92 -7.38
CA ARG A 186 16.01 4.47 -8.58
C ARG A 186 15.17 4.73 -9.82
N VAL A 187 15.86 5.06 -10.91
CA VAL A 187 15.29 5.13 -12.26
C VAL A 187 16.05 4.21 -13.19
N ALA A 188 15.32 3.50 -14.05
CA ALA A 188 15.87 2.75 -15.17
C ALA A 188 15.84 3.64 -16.41
N VAL A 189 16.91 3.65 -17.18
CA VAL A 189 17.09 4.57 -18.32
C VAL A 189 17.49 3.78 -19.57
N ASP A 190 16.84 4.09 -20.68
CA ASP A 190 17.18 3.57 -22.01
C ASP A 190 17.18 4.71 -23.03
N GLY A 191 18.33 4.92 -23.71
CA GLY A 191 18.46 6.01 -24.67
C GLY A 191 18.18 7.41 -24.10
N GLY A 192 18.42 7.63 -22.82
CA GLY A 192 18.12 8.90 -22.13
C GLY A 192 16.68 9.05 -21.66
N VAL A 193 15.81 8.05 -21.88
CA VAL A 193 14.41 8.06 -21.45
C VAL A 193 14.23 7.19 -20.21
N ILE A 194 13.49 7.68 -19.21
CA ILE A 194 13.13 6.88 -18.03
C ILE A 194 12.09 5.86 -18.44
N THR A 195 12.42 4.57 -18.26
CA THR A 195 11.58 3.41 -18.61
C THR A 195 11.01 2.68 -17.40
N GLY A 196 11.42 3.09 -16.19
CA GLY A 196 10.91 2.56 -14.94
C GLY A 196 11.47 3.33 -13.75
N PHE A 197 10.79 3.21 -12.62
CA PHE A 197 11.29 3.72 -11.35
C PHE A 197 10.82 2.84 -10.19
N ALA A 198 11.58 2.86 -9.11
CA ALA A 198 11.22 2.18 -7.88
C ALA A 198 11.81 2.89 -6.67
N ALA A 199 11.10 2.79 -5.55
CA ALA A 199 11.57 3.30 -4.27
C ALA A 199 11.76 2.17 -3.26
N ALA A 200 12.71 2.32 -2.34
CA ALA A 200 12.83 1.51 -1.14
C ALA A 200 12.74 2.43 0.08
N TRP A 201 11.72 2.24 0.89
CA TRP A 201 11.45 3.06 2.06
C TRP A 201 11.55 2.26 3.37
N PRO A 202 12.00 2.89 4.48
CA PRO A 202 12.26 2.20 5.73
C PRO A 202 10.96 1.76 6.39
N ASN A 203 10.92 0.52 6.85
CA ASN A 203 9.81 -0.05 7.58
C ASN A 203 10.28 -1.00 8.67
N MET A 204 10.41 -0.49 9.89
CA MET A 204 10.94 -1.26 11.01
C MET A 204 12.33 -1.85 10.67
N ASP A 205 12.41 -3.19 10.57
CA ASP A 205 13.62 -3.95 10.27
C ASP A 205 13.84 -4.24 8.78
N THR A 206 13.00 -3.71 7.89
CA THR A 206 13.02 -3.96 6.45
C THR A 206 13.08 -2.68 5.64
N HIS A 207 13.45 -2.79 4.36
CA HIS A 207 13.06 -1.85 3.33
C HIS A 207 11.89 -2.41 2.52
N VAL A 208 10.82 -1.64 2.39
CA VAL A 208 9.71 -1.96 1.48
C VAL A 208 10.02 -1.39 0.11
N ILE A 209 10.01 -2.25 -0.90
CA ILE A 209 10.09 -1.83 -2.30
C ILE A 209 8.68 -1.52 -2.80
N GLY A 210 8.46 -0.27 -3.10
CA GLY A 210 7.22 0.28 -3.66
C GLY A 210 7.25 1.82 -3.73
N PRO A 211 6.65 2.41 -4.80
CA PRO A 211 6.12 1.75 -5.99
C PRO A 211 7.21 1.09 -6.82
N LEU A 212 6.85 0.07 -7.62
CA LEU A 212 7.71 -0.50 -8.65
C LEU A 212 6.96 -0.44 -9.98
N ILE A 213 7.36 0.49 -10.80
CA ILE A 213 6.83 0.72 -12.14
C ILE A 213 7.94 0.51 -13.14
N ALA A 214 7.69 -0.29 -14.17
CA ALA A 214 8.71 -0.63 -15.15
C ALA A 214 8.11 -0.97 -16.51
N ARG A 215 8.85 -0.72 -17.59
CA ARG A 215 8.49 -1.07 -18.94
C ARG A 215 8.19 -2.56 -19.11
N ASP A 216 8.98 -3.41 -18.44
CA ASP A 216 8.94 -4.87 -18.52
C ASP A 216 9.55 -5.52 -17.28
N THR A 217 9.46 -6.85 -17.19
CA THR A 217 9.99 -7.63 -16.06
C THR A 217 11.51 -7.48 -15.91
N ALA A 218 12.27 -7.40 -16.99
CA ALA A 218 13.74 -7.24 -16.92
C ALA A 218 14.10 -5.89 -16.26
N THR A 219 13.39 -4.82 -16.63
CA THR A 219 13.55 -3.50 -16.02
C THR A 219 13.18 -3.53 -14.53
N ALA A 220 12.08 -4.23 -14.17
CA ALA A 220 11.66 -4.37 -12.77
C ALA A 220 12.72 -5.13 -11.93
N GLN A 221 13.27 -6.24 -12.46
CA GLN A 221 14.33 -7.00 -11.81
C GLN A 221 15.60 -6.16 -11.60
N ALA A 222 16.03 -5.39 -12.60
CA ALA A 222 17.20 -4.52 -12.49
C ALA A 222 17.00 -3.41 -11.43
N LEU A 223 15.81 -2.80 -11.38
CA LEU A 223 15.46 -1.81 -10.34
C LEU A 223 15.52 -2.43 -8.94
N VAL A 224 14.93 -3.62 -8.75
CA VAL A 224 14.98 -4.33 -7.47
C VAL A 224 16.41 -4.69 -7.08
N ALA A 225 17.22 -5.21 -8.01
CA ALA A 225 18.63 -5.53 -7.75
C ALA A 225 19.41 -4.30 -7.29
N SER A 226 19.26 -3.16 -7.99
CA SER A 226 19.92 -1.91 -7.60
C SER A 226 19.46 -1.36 -6.24
N LEU A 227 18.20 -1.56 -5.87
CA LEU A 227 17.71 -1.22 -4.52
C LEU A 227 18.25 -2.19 -3.47
N ALA A 228 18.37 -3.48 -3.82
CA ALA A 228 18.93 -4.50 -2.94
C ALA A 228 20.42 -4.24 -2.61
N GLU A 229 21.20 -3.81 -3.61
CA GLU A 229 22.62 -3.41 -3.43
C GLU A 229 22.77 -2.22 -2.49
N ALA A 230 21.81 -1.29 -2.51
CA ALA A 230 21.83 -0.11 -1.67
C ALA A 230 21.28 -0.35 -0.26
N SER A 231 20.56 -1.46 -0.05
CA SER A 231 19.88 -1.77 1.22
C SER A 231 20.77 -2.62 2.13
N ASP A 232 20.88 -2.22 3.38
CA ASP A 232 21.48 -3.01 4.47
C ASP A 232 20.48 -3.92 5.19
N ARG A 233 19.19 -3.83 4.84
CA ARG A 233 18.06 -4.50 5.48
C ARG A 233 17.45 -5.60 4.60
N PRO A 234 16.71 -6.56 5.19
CA PRO A 234 15.85 -7.43 4.41
C PRO A 234 14.85 -6.61 3.58
N LEU A 235 14.53 -7.09 2.40
CA LEU A 235 13.55 -6.48 1.52
C LEU A 235 12.15 -7.06 1.73
N ARG A 236 11.15 -6.26 1.51
CA ARG A 236 9.74 -6.64 1.43
C ARG A 236 9.10 -5.97 0.22
N THR A 237 8.25 -6.68 -0.49
CA THR A 237 7.43 -6.09 -1.56
C THR A 237 6.13 -6.87 -1.72
N ASP A 238 5.11 -6.23 -2.29
CA ASP A 238 3.80 -6.83 -2.56
C ASP A 238 3.61 -6.89 -4.08
N ILE A 239 3.67 -8.09 -4.67
CA ILE A 239 3.66 -8.31 -6.13
C ILE A 239 2.36 -9.00 -6.53
N GLU A 240 1.64 -8.46 -7.52
CA GLU A 240 0.47 -9.16 -8.08
C GLU A 240 0.88 -10.48 -8.73
N LEU A 241 0.05 -11.52 -8.55
CA LEU A 241 0.33 -12.88 -9.04
C LEU A 241 0.45 -12.98 -10.58
N ARG A 242 0.00 -11.97 -11.34
CA ARG A 242 0.22 -11.89 -12.78
C ARG A 242 1.71 -11.80 -13.14
N HIS A 243 2.54 -11.22 -12.29
CA HIS A 243 3.98 -11.04 -12.49
C HIS A 243 4.79 -12.27 -12.05
N THR A 244 4.42 -13.46 -12.54
CA THR A 244 5.01 -14.75 -12.12
C THR A 244 6.52 -14.80 -12.32
N ALA A 245 7.05 -14.22 -13.41
CA ALA A 245 8.48 -14.21 -13.70
C ALA A 245 9.26 -13.38 -12.67
N LEU A 246 8.74 -12.21 -12.25
CA LEU A 246 9.35 -11.40 -11.20
C LEU A 246 9.28 -12.14 -9.84
N LEU A 247 8.12 -12.72 -9.50
CA LEU A 247 7.94 -13.48 -8.25
C LEU A 247 8.90 -14.68 -8.17
N GLY A 248 9.06 -15.44 -9.24
CA GLY A 248 10.01 -16.55 -9.32
C GLY A 248 11.43 -16.07 -9.07
N TRP A 249 11.87 -15.02 -9.77
CA TRP A 249 13.19 -14.44 -9.62
C TRP A 249 13.44 -13.87 -8.21
N LEU A 250 12.47 -13.21 -7.59
CA LEU A 250 12.56 -12.74 -6.21
C LEU A 250 12.77 -13.89 -5.22
N LYS A 251 12.07 -15.02 -5.42
CA LYS A 251 12.22 -16.23 -4.59
C LYS A 251 13.58 -16.89 -4.78
N GLU A 252 14.08 -16.96 -6.00
CA GLU A 252 15.43 -17.45 -6.30
C GLU A 252 16.50 -16.57 -5.65
N ASN A 253 16.22 -15.27 -5.45
CA ASN A 253 17.09 -14.33 -4.76
C ASN A 253 16.81 -14.21 -3.25
N GLY A 254 16.11 -15.19 -2.65
CA GLY A 254 16.00 -15.34 -1.19
C GLY A 254 14.80 -14.68 -0.53
N LEU A 255 13.86 -14.08 -1.29
CA LEU A 255 12.60 -13.61 -0.73
C LEU A 255 11.60 -14.76 -0.67
N ASN A 256 10.86 -14.84 0.44
CA ASN A 256 9.86 -15.89 0.66
C ASN A 256 8.47 -15.29 0.82
N THR A 257 7.46 -16.03 0.39
CA THR A 257 6.06 -15.66 0.59
C THR A 257 5.71 -15.60 2.06
N ILE A 258 5.13 -14.48 2.47
CA ILE A 258 4.63 -14.25 3.84
C ILE A 258 3.11 -14.39 3.88
N ILE A 259 2.42 -13.71 2.98
CA ILE A 259 0.95 -13.70 2.90
C ILE A 259 0.51 -13.36 1.48
N THR A 260 -0.68 -13.80 1.12
CA THR A 260 -1.36 -13.41 -0.12
C THR A 260 -2.63 -12.66 0.22
N ASN A 261 -2.79 -11.47 -0.35
CA ASN A 261 -3.95 -10.61 -0.18
C ASN A 261 -4.79 -10.58 -1.46
N ALA A 262 -6.12 -10.51 -1.33
CA ALA A 262 -6.99 -10.24 -2.46
C ALA A 262 -6.94 -8.75 -2.83
N VAL A 263 -6.79 -8.44 -4.11
CA VAL A 263 -7.01 -7.09 -4.66
C VAL A 263 -8.47 -6.97 -5.00
N MET A 264 -9.17 -6.06 -4.35
CA MET A 264 -10.62 -5.95 -4.50
C MET A 264 -11.00 -4.54 -4.97
N VAL A 265 -12.04 -4.47 -5.78
CA VAL A 265 -12.60 -3.20 -6.31
C VAL A 265 -14.09 -3.10 -6.06
N ARG A 266 -14.60 -1.87 -6.03
CA ARG A 266 -16.02 -1.55 -5.96
C ARG A 266 -16.34 -0.40 -6.92
N SER A 267 -17.48 -0.51 -7.63
CA SER A 267 -17.99 0.47 -8.61
C SER A 267 -17.09 0.63 -9.85
N ILE A 268 -16.20 -0.31 -10.12
CA ILE A 268 -15.34 -0.38 -11.30
C ILE A 268 -15.03 -1.86 -11.58
N PRO A 269 -14.91 -2.28 -12.85
CA PRO A 269 -14.65 -3.69 -13.18
C PRO A 269 -13.19 -4.09 -12.97
N ASP A 270 -12.23 -3.16 -13.10
CA ASP A 270 -10.79 -3.38 -12.94
C ASP A 270 -10.09 -2.06 -12.56
N LEU A 271 -8.83 -2.14 -12.11
CA LEU A 271 -8.02 -0.96 -11.83
C LEU A 271 -7.63 -0.24 -13.13
N PRO A 272 -7.60 1.10 -13.14
CA PRO A 272 -7.16 1.87 -14.30
C PRO A 272 -5.67 1.66 -14.59
N GLY A 273 -5.26 2.07 -15.80
CA GLY A 273 -3.87 2.08 -16.23
C GLY A 273 -3.38 0.74 -16.79
N ASP A 274 -2.07 0.58 -16.82
CA ASP A 274 -1.37 -0.58 -17.39
C ASP A 274 -0.89 -1.52 -16.27
N ALA A 275 -1.66 -2.58 -16.03
CA ALA A 275 -1.39 -3.54 -14.98
C ALA A 275 -0.12 -4.38 -15.23
N ASP A 276 0.29 -4.55 -16.51
CA ASP A 276 1.48 -5.34 -16.86
C ASP A 276 2.79 -4.58 -16.55
N ARG A 277 2.71 -3.25 -16.45
CA ARG A 277 3.83 -2.37 -16.13
C ARG A 277 3.83 -1.87 -14.68
N ARG A 278 2.78 -2.18 -13.91
CA ARG A 278 2.63 -1.86 -12.48
C ARG A 278 2.92 -3.09 -11.64
N PHE A 279 4.17 -3.28 -11.20
CA PHE A 279 4.64 -4.48 -10.51
C PHE A 279 4.34 -4.49 -9.01
N ALA A 280 4.51 -3.36 -8.34
CA ALA A 280 4.19 -3.22 -6.92
C ALA A 280 3.55 -1.87 -6.60
N PRO A 281 2.58 -1.81 -5.67
CA PRO A 281 2.05 -0.56 -5.15
C PRO A 281 3.11 0.16 -4.29
N LEU A 282 2.92 1.45 -4.01
CA LEU A 282 3.72 2.14 -2.99
C LEU A 282 3.56 1.45 -1.64
N THR A 283 2.35 1.13 -1.29
CA THR A 283 1.94 0.29 -0.17
C THR A 283 0.53 -0.25 -0.44
N VAL A 284 0.23 -1.45 0.00
CA VAL A 284 -1.13 -2.03 -0.11
C VAL A 284 -2.23 -1.19 0.56
N ALA A 285 -1.85 -0.20 1.37
CA ALA A 285 -2.78 0.71 2.03
C ALA A 285 -3.14 1.95 1.18
N ALA A 286 -2.40 2.20 0.08
CA ALA A 286 -2.62 3.34 -0.81
C ALA A 286 -2.73 2.94 -2.29
N GLY A 287 -2.59 1.66 -2.64
CA GLY A 287 -2.72 1.15 -4.01
C GLY A 287 -1.50 1.37 -4.89
#